data_9d435a7f6f665d341a5ac777f03809cd
#
_entry.id   9d435a7f6f665d341a5ac777f03809cd
#
_cell.length_a   1.000
_cell.length_b   1.000
_cell.length_c   1.000
_cell.angle_alpha   90.00
_cell.angle_beta   90.00
_cell.angle_gamma   90.00
#
_symmetry.space_group_name_H-M   'P 1'
#
loop_
_entity.id
_entity.type
_entity.pdbx_description
1 polymer ?
#
loop_
_entity_poly.entity_id
_entity_poly.type
_entity_poly.pdbx_seq_one_letter_code
_entity_poly.pdbx_strand_id
1 'polypeptide(L)'
;DEAFALTFSVPNYVELALESKRQAVGNRLASALVASDKDPDSIKDLMDRYAQLLVATVEEAEADIIHNMSVADALSGVLNKEGRIYLAPRPLHEATDGAMPGDSIVIFARPEVGKTATCCTLMAGFAWHELPGIFFGNEEPIPRTAARFQSCVSGMTADEMRENPEKAEALLKRRGYSNVRFIPLTPGTPAEIEKYVQRYGAKWFVVDQLRNLNIPKVDGRTQQ
;
A
#
# COMPACT_ATOMS: atom_id res chain seq x y z
N ASP A 1 -27.72 32.25 -25.12
CA ASP A 1 -27.08 31.10 -24.40
C ASP A 1 -25.65 30.99 -24.93
N GLU A 2 -24.75 31.78 -24.38
CA GLU A 2 -23.31 31.62 -24.62
C GLU A 2 -22.83 30.49 -23.71
N ALA A 3 -22.61 29.32 -24.31
CA ALA A 3 -21.93 28.22 -23.67
C ALA A 3 -20.48 28.65 -23.41
N PHE A 4 -20.14 28.91 -22.16
CA PHE A 4 -18.76 29.09 -21.71
C PHE A 4 -18.02 27.76 -21.92
N ALA A 5 -17.42 27.56 -23.06
CA ALA A 5 -16.45 26.51 -23.29
C ALA A 5 -15.14 26.90 -22.60
N LEU A 6 -14.94 26.43 -21.38
CA LEU A 6 -13.63 26.44 -20.74
C LEU A 6 -12.71 25.52 -21.51
N THR A 7 -12.01 26.06 -22.50
CA THR A 7 -10.95 25.34 -23.21
C THR A 7 -9.72 25.33 -22.31
N PHE A 8 -9.63 24.32 -21.44
CA PHE A 8 -8.38 24.05 -20.74
C PHE A 8 -7.41 23.41 -21.73
N SER A 9 -6.27 24.03 -21.99
CA SER A 9 -5.24 23.41 -22.80
C SER A 9 -4.55 22.31 -21.99
N VAL A 10 -4.59 21.07 -22.46
CA VAL A 10 -3.96 19.89 -21.86
C VAL A 10 -2.47 20.11 -21.50
N PRO A 11 -1.66 20.80 -22.33
CA PRO A 11 -0.26 21.10 -22.03
C PRO A 11 -0.02 21.77 -20.66
N ASN A 12 -0.86 22.71 -20.28
CA ASN A 12 -0.71 23.40 -18.99
C ASN A 12 -0.88 22.49 -17.77
N TYR A 13 -1.73 21.46 -17.85
CA TYR A 13 -1.91 20.50 -16.76
C TYR A 13 -0.72 19.56 -16.63
N VAL A 14 -0.12 19.13 -17.74
CA VAL A 14 1.07 18.26 -17.72
C VAL A 14 2.24 19.01 -17.12
N GLU A 15 2.45 20.26 -17.51
CA GLU A 15 3.50 21.11 -16.95
C GLU A 15 3.32 21.37 -15.45
N LEU A 16 2.09 21.66 -15.02
CA LEU A 16 1.74 21.80 -13.61
C LEU A 16 1.95 20.48 -12.82
N ALA A 17 1.63 19.35 -13.42
CA ALA A 17 1.83 18.04 -12.80
C ALA A 17 3.32 17.71 -12.67
N LEU A 18 4.14 18.01 -13.68
CA LEU A 18 5.59 17.87 -13.63
C LEU A 18 6.21 18.78 -12.57
N GLU A 19 5.80 20.04 -12.51
CA GLU A 19 6.27 20.97 -11.50
C GLU A 19 5.90 20.52 -10.08
N SER A 20 4.68 20.05 -9.89
CA SER A 20 4.23 19.46 -8.62
C SER A 20 5.06 18.24 -8.23
N LYS A 21 5.37 17.34 -9.18
CA LYS A 21 6.25 16.19 -8.95
C LYS A 21 7.68 16.64 -8.60
N ARG A 22 8.24 17.61 -9.33
CA ARG A 22 9.58 18.18 -9.07
C ARG A 22 9.64 18.76 -7.66
N GLN A 23 8.65 19.55 -7.29
CA GLN A 23 8.57 20.16 -5.96
C GLN A 23 8.46 19.11 -4.84
N ALA A 24 7.62 18.08 -5.04
CA ALA A 24 7.45 17.02 -4.07
C ALA A 24 8.74 16.21 -3.85
N VAL A 25 9.44 15.84 -4.92
CA VAL A 25 10.71 15.09 -4.82
C VAL A 25 11.83 16.00 -4.29
N GLY A 26 11.88 17.26 -4.70
CA GLY A 26 12.84 18.23 -4.18
C GLY A 26 12.69 18.47 -2.68
N ASN A 27 11.46 18.60 -2.19
CA ASN A 27 11.19 18.72 -0.75
C ASN A 27 11.61 17.49 0.04
N ARG A 28 11.38 16.27 -0.51
CA ARG A 28 11.84 15.02 0.09
C ARG A 28 13.36 14.95 0.15
N LEU A 29 14.03 15.33 -0.93
CA LEU A 29 15.50 15.39 -0.99
C LEU A 29 16.05 16.38 0.02
N ALA A 30 15.51 17.59 0.09
CA ALA A 30 15.90 18.60 1.07
C ALA A 30 15.70 18.10 2.52
N SER A 31 14.56 17.47 2.80
CA SER A 31 14.28 16.88 4.12
C SER A 31 15.24 15.74 4.47
N ALA A 32 15.58 14.88 3.51
CA ALA A 32 16.53 13.79 3.70
C ALA A 32 17.97 14.29 3.95
N LEU A 33 18.37 15.39 3.28
CA LEU A 33 19.67 16.01 3.47
C LEU A 33 19.82 16.68 4.85
N VAL A 34 18.72 17.21 5.39
CA VAL A 34 18.70 17.88 6.71
C VAL A 34 18.54 16.86 7.85
N ALA A 35 17.92 15.72 7.60
CA ALA A 35 17.74 14.68 8.61
C ALA A 35 19.09 14.12 9.08
N SER A 36 19.22 13.92 10.38
CA SER A 36 20.44 13.36 10.99
C SER A 36 20.64 11.87 10.70
N ASP A 37 19.59 11.15 10.34
CA ASP A 37 19.62 9.72 9.95
C ASP A 37 19.72 9.63 8.42
N LYS A 38 20.93 9.85 7.90
CA LYS A 38 21.23 9.85 6.47
C LYS A 38 21.55 8.44 6.02
N ASP A 39 20.62 7.79 5.35
CA ASP A 39 20.90 6.61 4.53
C ASP A 39 21.41 7.09 3.14
N PRO A 40 22.72 6.91 2.82
CA PRO A 40 23.30 7.41 1.58
C PRO A 40 22.61 6.88 0.32
N ASP A 41 22.12 5.64 0.36
CA ASP A 41 21.46 5.00 -0.79
C ASP A 41 20.09 5.62 -1.05
N SER A 42 19.36 5.96 0.02
CA SER A 42 18.08 6.67 -0.09
C SER A 42 18.22 8.08 -0.64
N ILE A 43 19.28 8.78 -0.23
CA ILE A 43 19.59 10.13 -0.76
C ILE A 43 19.94 10.05 -2.23
N LYS A 44 20.77 9.09 -2.63
CA LYS A 44 21.15 8.87 -4.02
C LYS A 44 19.93 8.59 -4.90
N ASP A 45 19.03 7.69 -4.48
CA ASP A 45 17.79 7.42 -5.22
C ASP A 45 16.92 8.67 -5.41
N LEU A 46 16.79 9.50 -4.37
CA LEU A 46 16.06 10.78 -4.47
C LEU A 46 16.75 11.77 -5.40
N MET A 47 18.08 11.83 -5.39
CA MET A 47 18.84 12.67 -6.32
C MET A 47 18.66 12.22 -7.77
N ASP A 48 18.74 10.92 -8.02
CA ASP A 48 18.56 10.36 -9.35
C ASP A 48 17.15 10.61 -9.88
N ARG A 49 16.12 10.42 -9.05
CA ARG A 49 14.72 10.76 -9.39
C ARG A 49 14.54 12.25 -9.67
N TYR A 50 15.14 13.11 -8.86
CA TYR A 50 15.04 14.55 -9.06
C TYR A 50 15.72 14.97 -10.38
N ALA A 51 16.88 14.41 -10.65
CA ALA A 51 17.60 14.64 -11.92
C ALA A 51 16.77 14.19 -13.14
N GLN A 52 16.14 13.03 -13.08
CA GLN A 52 15.23 12.55 -14.13
C GLN A 52 14.04 13.50 -14.35
N LEU A 53 13.44 13.99 -13.28
CA LEU A 53 12.33 14.94 -13.39
C LEU A 53 12.73 16.31 -13.92
N LEU A 54 13.99 16.71 -13.74
CA LEU A 54 14.50 17.99 -14.30
C LEU A 54 14.63 17.94 -15.82
N VAL A 55 14.96 16.76 -16.36
CA VAL A 55 15.12 16.59 -17.82
C VAL A 55 13.85 16.09 -18.51
N ALA A 56 12.84 15.66 -17.73
CA ALA A 56 11.57 15.22 -18.29
C ALA A 56 10.87 16.37 -19.02
N THR A 57 10.51 16.11 -20.25
CA THR A 57 9.77 17.06 -21.09
C THR A 57 8.25 16.83 -20.95
N VAL A 58 7.46 17.80 -21.42
CA VAL A 58 6.00 17.65 -21.47
C VAL A 58 5.62 16.48 -22.38
N GLU A 59 6.34 16.27 -23.48
CA GLU A 59 6.10 15.17 -24.42
C GLU A 59 6.35 13.79 -23.78
N GLU A 60 7.42 13.65 -22.96
CA GLU A 60 7.68 12.41 -22.21
C GLU A 60 6.62 12.16 -21.11
N ALA A 61 6.15 13.23 -20.46
CA ALA A 61 5.10 13.10 -19.45
C ALA A 61 3.72 12.82 -20.08
N GLU A 62 3.46 13.29 -21.30
CA GLU A 62 2.24 12.97 -22.05
C GLU A 62 2.20 11.50 -22.51
N ALA A 63 3.35 10.87 -22.73
CA ALA A 63 3.42 9.46 -23.10
C ALA A 63 2.84 8.54 -22.01
N ASP A 64 2.88 8.97 -20.76
CA ASP A 64 2.28 8.24 -19.63
C ASP A 64 0.78 8.53 -19.45
N ILE A 65 0.22 9.48 -20.19
CA ILE A 65 -1.20 9.84 -20.10
C ILE A 65 -1.99 9.01 -21.10
N ILE A 66 -2.87 8.16 -20.60
CA ILE A 66 -3.79 7.41 -21.44
C ILE A 66 -4.91 8.34 -21.90
N HIS A 67 -4.78 8.88 -23.11
CA HIS A 67 -5.83 9.62 -23.78
C HIS A 67 -6.74 8.65 -24.53
N ASN A 68 -8.03 8.67 -24.26
CA ASN A 68 -9.04 7.94 -25.02
C ASN A 68 -8.84 6.41 -25.06
N MET A 69 -8.91 5.77 -23.91
CA MET A 69 -8.98 4.31 -23.85
C MET A 69 -10.23 3.82 -24.60
N SER A 70 -10.07 2.85 -25.49
CA SER A 70 -11.22 2.23 -26.16
C SER A 70 -12.11 1.51 -25.14
N VAL A 71 -13.41 1.38 -25.45
CA VAL A 71 -14.35 0.62 -24.58
C VAL A 71 -13.87 -0.82 -24.41
N ALA A 72 -13.30 -1.42 -25.46
CA ALA A 72 -12.77 -2.79 -25.42
C ALA A 72 -11.60 -2.90 -24.44
N ASP A 73 -10.65 -1.95 -24.47
CA ASP A 73 -9.50 -1.95 -23.57
C ASP A 73 -9.92 -1.70 -22.11
N ALA A 74 -10.83 -0.75 -21.89
CA ALA A 74 -11.37 -0.49 -20.57
C ALA A 74 -12.11 -1.71 -20.00
N LEU A 75 -12.94 -2.36 -20.79
CA LEU A 75 -13.66 -3.57 -20.38
C LEU A 75 -12.71 -4.76 -20.20
N SER A 76 -11.68 -4.90 -21.04
CA SER A 76 -10.71 -5.99 -20.86
C SER A 76 -9.99 -5.88 -19.53
N GLY A 77 -9.60 -4.67 -19.11
CA GLY A 77 -9.01 -4.42 -17.80
C GLY A 77 -9.95 -4.75 -16.62
N VAL A 78 -11.25 -4.49 -16.78
CA VAL A 78 -12.25 -4.80 -15.73
C VAL A 78 -12.67 -6.28 -15.74
N LEU A 79 -12.80 -6.89 -16.90
CA LEU A 79 -13.28 -8.27 -17.06
C LEU A 79 -12.18 -9.31 -16.92
N ASN A 80 -10.90 -8.90 -17.05
CA ASN A 80 -9.79 -9.82 -16.88
C ASN A 80 -9.70 -10.24 -15.41
N LYS A 81 -9.87 -11.55 -15.18
CA LYS A 81 -9.77 -12.16 -13.84
C LYS A 81 -8.37 -12.71 -13.54
N GLU A 82 -7.47 -12.68 -14.49
CA GLU A 82 -6.10 -13.13 -14.30
C GLU A 82 -5.35 -12.24 -13.31
N GLY A 83 -4.64 -12.85 -12.40
CA GLY A 83 -3.88 -12.13 -11.36
C GLY A 83 -4.70 -11.62 -10.19
N ARG A 84 -6.01 -11.88 -10.11
CA ARG A 84 -6.82 -11.55 -8.94
C ARG A 84 -6.42 -12.37 -7.73
N ILE A 85 -6.28 -11.69 -6.61
CA ILE A 85 -5.85 -12.27 -5.35
C ILE A 85 -7.08 -12.62 -4.53
N TYR A 86 -7.07 -13.81 -3.95
CA TYR A 86 -8.16 -14.27 -3.10
C TYR A 86 -8.27 -13.41 -1.83
N LEU A 87 -9.45 -12.89 -1.56
CA LEU A 87 -9.79 -12.21 -0.31
C LEU A 87 -10.51 -13.20 0.62
N ALA A 88 -9.92 -13.51 1.74
CA ALA A 88 -10.62 -14.25 2.78
C ALA A 88 -11.49 -13.28 3.63
N PRO A 89 -12.71 -13.65 4.07
CA PRO A 89 -13.36 -14.94 3.86
C PRO A 89 -14.00 -15.06 2.46
N ARG A 90 -14.35 -16.28 2.08
CA ARG A 90 -14.91 -16.61 0.76
C ARG A 90 -16.11 -15.73 0.33
N PRO A 91 -17.10 -15.42 1.17
CA PRO A 91 -18.20 -14.55 0.78
C PRO A 91 -17.75 -13.14 0.33
N LEU A 92 -16.68 -12.62 0.93
CA LEU A 92 -16.13 -11.33 0.51
C LEU A 92 -15.47 -11.45 -0.87
N HIS A 93 -14.70 -12.52 -1.09
CA HIS A 93 -14.12 -12.79 -2.41
C HIS A 93 -15.19 -12.90 -3.51
N GLU A 94 -16.28 -13.63 -3.24
CA GLU A 94 -17.38 -13.79 -4.20
C GLU A 94 -18.11 -12.47 -4.47
N ALA A 95 -18.23 -11.59 -3.48
CA ALA A 95 -18.87 -10.28 -3.63
C ALA A 95 -18.00 -9.25 -4.36
N THR A 96 -16.67 -9.33 -4.26
CA THR A 96 -15.72 -8.35 -4.83
C THR A 96 -14.96 -8.88 -6.03
N ASP A 97 -15.07 -10.17 -6.30
CA ASP A 97 -14.28 -10.89 -7.31
C ASP A 97 -12.75 -10.85 -7.02
N GLY A 98 -12.38 -10.68 -5.74
CA GLY A 98 -10.99 -10.62 -5.29
C GLY A 98 -10.39 -9.21 -5.30
N ALA A 99 -9.08 -9.13 -5.10
CA ALA A 99 -8.30 -7.90 -5.16
C ALA A 99 -7.34 -7.90 -6.34
N MET A 100 -7.08 -6.73 -6.89
CA MET A 100 -6.09 -6.52 -7.94
C MET A 100 -4.92 -5.67 -7.45
N PRO A 101 -3.75 -5.76 -8.08
CA PRO A 101 -2.67 -4.81 -7.86
C PRO A 101 -3.16 -3.37 -8.09
N GLY A 102 -2.89 -2.48 -7.12
CA GLY A 102 -3.37 -1.10 -7.13
C GLY A 102 -4.66 -0.87 -6.32
N ASP A 103 -5.38 -1.91 -5.93
CA ASP A 103 -6.56 -1.77 -5.08
C ASP A 103 -6.19 -1.29 -3.67
N SER A 104 -7.05 -0.43 -3.12
CA SER A 104 -6.99 0.04 -1.75
C SER A 104 -8.25 -0.39 -1.00
N ILE A 105 -8.05 -1.10 0.13
CA ILE A 105 -9.14 -1.57 0.97
C ILE A 105 -9.12 -0.80 2.29
N VAL A 106 -10.20 -0.10 2.61
CA VAL A 106 -10.36 0.62 3.87
C VAL A 106 -11.39 -0.09 4.74
N ILE A 107 -10.97 -0.49 5.95
CA ILE A 107 -11.83 -1.10 6.94
C ILE A 107 -12.08 -0.08 8.05
N PHE A 108 -13.32 0.33 8.21
CA PHE A 108 -13.71 1.23 9.28
C PHE A 108 -14.85 0.62 10.12
N ALA A 109 -14.73 0.76 11.43
CA ALA A 109 -15.72 0.28 12.38
C ALA A 109 -15.50 0.95 13.75
N ARG A 110 -16.45 0.80 14.64
CA ARG A 110 -16.30 1.23 16.04
C ARG A 110 -15.12 0.49 16.71
N PRO A 111 -14.55 1.02 17.79
CA PRO A 111 -13.57 0.29 18.59
C PRO A 111 -14.11 -1.10 18.97
N GLU A 112 -13.21 -2.07 19.12
CA GLU A 112 -13.45 -3.42 19.63
C GLU A 112 -14.38 -4.34 18.81
N VAL A 113 -14.82 -3.93 17.62
CA VAL A 113 -15.67 -4.78 16.74
C VAL A 113 -14.87 -5.69 15.80
N GLY A 114 -13.54 -5.77 15.93
CA GLY A 114 -12.72 -6.76 15.24
C GLY A 114 -12.03 -6.29 13.95
N LYS A 115 -11.75 -4.97 13.78
CA LYS A 115 -11.01 -4.46 12.61
C LYS A 115 -9.71 -5.23 12.35
N THR A 116 -8.84 -5.33 13.35
CA THR A 116 -7.56 -6.05 13.27
C THR A 116 -7.76 -7.53 12.91
N ALA A 117 -8.79 -8.18 13.47
CA ALA A 117 -9.12 -9.55 13.13
C ALA A 117 -9.53 -9.68 11.66
N THR A 118 -10.34 -8.74 11.16
CA THR A 118 -10.72 -8.68 9.74
C THR A 118 -9.51 -8.45 8.85
N CYS A 119 -8.60 -7.54 9.21
CA CYS A 119 -7.33 -7.36 8.51
C CYS A 119 -6.53 -8.67 8.45
N CYS A 120 -6.36 -9.37 9.58
CA CYS A 120 -5.66 -10.65 9.62
C CYS A 120 -6.32 -11.70 8.71
N THR A 121 -7.64 -11.75 8.67
CA THR A 121 -8.37 -12.67 7.79
C THR A 121 -8.12 -12.36 6.32
N LEU A 122 -8.23 -11.09 5.91
CA LEU A 122 -7.93 -10.66 4.53
C LEU A 122 -6.50 -10.99 4.12
N MET A 123 -5.54 -10.67 4.99
CA MET A 123 -4.12 -10.93 4.76
C MET A 123 -3.80 -12.41 4.60
N ALA A 124 -4.53 -13.30 5.26
CA ALA A 124 -4.34 -14.73 5.10
C ALA A 124 -4.54 -15.16 3.63
N GLY A 125 -5.49 -14.55 2.92
CA GLY A 125 -5.68 -14.76 1.49
C GLY A 125 -4.43 -14.38 0.68
N PHE A 126 -3.82 -13.22 0.95
CA PHE A 126 -2.58 -12.80 0.28
C PHE A 126 -1.39 -13.70 0.61
N ALA A 127 -1.28 -14.17 1.85
CA ALA A 127 -0.23 -15.09 2.26
C ALA A 127 -0.35 -16.43 1.50
N TRP A 128 -1.56 -16.96 1.30
CA TRP A 128 -1.78 -18.20 0.55
C TRP A 128 -1.36 -18.12 -0.92
N HIS A 129 -1.27 -16.90 -1.47
CA HIS A 129 -0.69 -16.64 -2.80
C HIS A 129 0.83 -16.43 -2.74
N GLU A 130 1.46 -16.65 -1.59
CA GLU A 130 2.90 -16.49 -1.36
C GLU A 130 3.44 -15.08 -1.66
N LEU A 131 2.56 -14.09 -1.70
CA LEU A 131 2.93 -12.71 -1.99
C LEU A 131 3.64 -12.08 -0.78
N PRO A 132 4.82 -11.46 -0.97
CA PRO A 132 5.50 -10.76 0.10
C PRO A 132 4.67 -9.57 0.56
N GLY A 133 4.49 -9.47 1.88
CA GLY A 133 3.67 -8.43 2.48
C GLY A 133 4.16 -7.92 3.81
N ILE A 134 3.62 -6.76 4.22
CA ILE A 134 3.98 -6.11 5.47
C ILE A 134 2.73 -5.73 6.24
N PHE A 135 2.73 -6.05 7.52
CA PHE A 135 1.79 -5.50 8.49
C PHE A 135 2.47 -4.44 9.34
N PHE A 136 2.03 -3.21 9.23
CA PHE A 136 2.43 -2.10 10.09
C PHE A 136 1.47 -1.99 11.26
N GLY A 137 1.94 -2.37 12.45
CA GLY A 137 1.16 -2.30 13.69
C GLY A 137 1.50 -1.05 14.48
N ASN A 138 0.50 -0.25 14.81
CA ASN A 138 0.64 0.95 15.63
C ASN A 138 -0.47 1.11 16.69
N GLU A 139 -1.25 0.07 16.93
CA GLU A 139 -2.30 0.05 17.96
C GLU A 139 -2.02 -0.97 19.06
N GLU A 140 -1.75 -2.23 18.69
CA GLU A 140 -1.49 -3.28 19.67
C GLU A 140 -0.09 -3.91 19.49
N PRO A 141 0.42 -4.62 20.50
CA PRO A 141 1.70 -5.32 20.41
C PRO A 141 1.73 -6.31 19.24
N ILE A 142 2.76 -6.23 18.43
CA ILE A 142 2.98 -7.09 17.24
C ILE A 142 2.79 -8.59 17.51
N PRO A 143 3.29 -9.18 18.64
CA PRO A 143 3.10 -10.60 18.89
C PRO A 143 1.63 -11.03 18.93
N ARG A 144 0.73 -10.16 19.43
CA ARG A 144 -0.70 -10.45 19.48
C ARG A 144 -1.33 -10.50 18.07
N THR A 145 -1.01 -9.53 17.25
CA THR A 145 -1.46 -9.49 15.85
C THR A 145 -0.88 -10.65 15.06
N ALA A 146 0.40 -10.96 15.25
CA ALA A 146 1.06 -12.09 14.60
C ALA A 146 0.39 -13.43 14.97
N ALA A 147 0.05 -13.64 16.24
CA ALA A 147 -0.64 -14.85 16.68
C ALA A 147 -2.04 -14.99 16.03
N ARG A 148 -2.80 -13.89 15.93
CA ARG A 148 -4.08 -13.90 15.21
C ARG A 148 -3.90 -14.23 13.73
N PHE A 149 -2.92 -13.62 13.10
CA PHE A 149 -2.63 -13.87 11.70
C PHE A 149 -2.18 -15.31 11.47
N GLN A 150 -1.35 -15.87 12.36
CA GLN A 150 -0.97 -17.30 12.32
C GLN A 150 -2.19 -18.20 12.40
N SER A 151 -3.15 -17.91 13.28
CA SER A 151 -4.42 -18.64 13.35
C SER A 151 -5.19 -18.58 12.03
N CYS A 152 -5.30 -17.40 11.41
CA CYS A 152 -5.98 -17.24 10.12
C CYS A 152 -5.27 -18.01 9.00
N VAL A 153 -3.94 -17.97 8.94
CA VAL A 153 -3.14 -18.65 7.90
C VAL A 153 -3.16 -20.17 8.10
N SER A 154 -2.94 -20.65 9.32
CA SER A 154 -2.89 -22.07 9.63
C SER A 154 -4.27 -22.74 9.65
N GLY A 155 -5.32 -21.96 9.94
CA GLY A 155 -6.66 -22.47 10.20
C GLY A 155 -6.74 -23.23 11.54
N MET A 156 -5.80 -22.97 12.45
CA MET A 156 -5.73 -23.56 13.79
C MET A 156 -6.02 -22.50 14.84
N THR A 157 -6.68 -22.88 15.91
CA THR A 157 -6.82 -22.03 17.10
C THR A 157 -5.49 -21.88 17.83
N ALA A 158 -5.37 -20.89 18.70
CA ALA A 158 -4.17 -20.70 19.53
C ALA A 158 -3.86 -21.92 20.41
N ASP A 159 -4.89 -22.58 20.95
CA ASP A 159 -4.74 -23.77 21.74
C ASP A 159 -4.25 -24.97 20.93
N GLU A 160 -4.82 -25.20 19.75
CA GLU A 160 -4.35 -26.24 18.83
C GLU A 160 -2.91 -26.02 18.36
N MET A 161 -2.51 -24.77 18.12
CA MET A 161 -1.11 -24.44 17.77
C MET A 161 -0.16 -24.72 18.93
N ARG A 162 -0.60 -24.41 20.17
CA ARG A 162 0.19 -24.70 21.37
C ARG A 162 0.36 -26.19 21.63
N GLU A 163 -0.71 -26.97 21.39
CA GLU A 163 -0.68 -28.42 21.54
C GLU A 163 0.11 -29.13 20.45
N ASN A 164 0.13 -28.57 19.24
CA ASN A 164 0.76 -29.17 18.07
C ASN A 164 1.63 -28.16 17.31
N PRO A 165 2.72 -27.63 17.91
CA PRO A 165 3.52 -26.57 17.32
C PRO A 165 4.18 -26.98 15.99
N GLU A 166 4.67 -28.20 15.85
CA GLU A 166 5.29 -28.69 14.62
C GLU A 166 4.31 -28.68 13.45
N LYS A 167 3.07 -29.13 13.69
CA LYS A 167 2.01 -29.10 12.69
C LYS A 167 1.66 -27.65 12.30
N ALA A 168 1.59 -26.75 13.28
CA ALA A 168 1.32 -25.35 13.04
C ALA A 168 2.40 -24.71 12.18
N GLU A 169 3.68 -24.92 12.50
CA GLU A 169 4.81 -24.41 11.73
C GLU A 169 4.83 -24.94 10.28
N ALA A 170 4.58 -26.24 10.11
CA ALA A 170 4.50 -26.84 8.78
C ALA A 170 3.38 -26.22 7.93
N LEU A 171 2.21 -25.97 8.52
CA LEU A 171 1.09 -25.32 7.85
C LEU A 171 1.39 -23.87 7.51
N LEU A 172 1.97 -23.11 8.44
CA LEU A 172 2.34 -21.72 8.25
C LEU A 172 3.36 -21.58 7.11
N LYS A 173 4.40 -22.40 7.11
CA LYS A 173 5.40 -22.42 6.05
C LYS A 173 4.78 -22.74 4.69
N ARG A 174 3.95 -23.76 4.62
CA ARG A 174 3.28 -24.19 3.36
C ARG A 174 2.32 -23.12 2.82
N ARG A 175 1.76 -22.28 3.69
CA ARG A 175 0.75 -21.26 3.35
C ARG A 175 1.30 -19.86 3.26
N GLY A 176 2.61 -19.70 3.04
CA GLY A 176 3.25 -18.44 2.72
C GLY A 176 3.44 -17.46 3.87
N TYR A 177 3.24 -17.89 5.14
CA TYR A 177 3.47 -17.02 6.30
C TYR A 177 4.89 -16.41 6.33
N SER A 178 5.89 -17.16 5.87
CA SER A 178 7.30 -16.74 5.84
C SER A 178 7.55 -15.47 4.99
N ASN A 179 6.63 -15.15 4.09
CA ASN A 179 6.73 -13.99 3.21
C ASN A 179 6.12 -12.71 3.83
N VAL A 180 5.55 -12.82 5.04
CA VAL A 180 4.90 -11.71 5.73
C VAL A 180 5.79 -11.16 6.83
N ARG A 181 5.92 -9.85 6.89
CA ARG A 181 6.68 -9.12 7.91
C ARG A 181 5.76 -8.29 8.77
N PHE A 182 6.06 -8.23 10.06
CA PHE A 182 5.37 -7.40 11.02
C PHE A 182 6.33 -6.30 11.49
N ILE A 183 5.95 -5.06 11.29
CA ILE A 183 6.79 -3.90 11.62
C ILE A 183 6.03 -3.01 12.60
N PRO A 184 6.57 -2.78 13.81
CA PRO A 184 6.01 -1.77 14.70
C PRO A 184 6.26 -0.38 14.10
N LEU A 185 5.19 0.42 13.98
CA LEU A 185 5.23 1.73 13.36
C LEU A 185 4.57 2.76 14.28
N THR A 186 5.32 3.27 15.27
CA THR A 186 4.78 4.22 16.26
C THR A 186 5.81 5.28 16.66
N PRO A 187 5.52 6.57 16.44
CA PRO A 187 4.61 7.10 15.45
C PRO A 187 5.17 6.89 14.05
N GLY A 188 4.34 6.43 13.11
CA GLY A 188 4.77 6.16 11.75
C GLY A 188 4.46 7.31 10.79
N THR A 189 5.21 7.39 9.71
CA THR A 189 4.98 8.33 8.61
C THR A 189 4.72 7.57 7.31
N PRO A 190 4.02 8.17 6.32
CA PRO A 190 3.87 7.58 5.00
C PRO A 190 5.23 7.29 4.32
N ALA A 191 6.24 8.13 4.53
CA ALA A 191 7.58 7.93 3.98
C ALA A 191 8.29 6.69 4.55
N GLU A 192 8.08 6.40 5.85
CA GLU A 192 8.60 5.17 6.45
C GLU A 192 7.92 3.93 5.88
N ILE A 193 6.60 3.98 5.67
CA ILE A 193 5.86 2.89 5.02
C ILE A 193 6.44 2.63 3.63
N GLU A 194 6.59 3.67 2.81
CA GLU A 194 7.16 3.59 1.47
C GLU A 194 8.57 2.96 1.50
N LYS A 195 9.44 3.43 2.39
CA LYS A 195 10.80 2.89 2.59
C LYS A 195 10.78 1.38 2.86
N TYR A 196 9.93 0.92 3.76
CA TYR A 196 9.82 -0.51 4.08
C TYR A 196 9.23 -1.33 2.94
N VAL A 197 8.20 -0.81 2.26
CA VAL A 197 7.58 -1.48 1.10
C VAL A 197 8.63 -1.68 0.00
N GLN A 198 9.42 -0.66 -0.32
CA GLN A 198 10.49 -0.75 -1.31
C GLN A 198 11.60 -1.70 -0.87
N ARG A 199 12.10 -1.56 0.38
CA ARG A 199 13.19 -2.37 0.92
C ARG A 199 12.91 -3.87 0.88
N TYR A 200 11.68 -4.26 1.17
CA TYR A 200 11.29 -5.67 1.24
C TYR A 200 10.56 -6.16 -0.02
N GLY A 201 10.39 -5.33 -1.03
CA GLY A 201 9.67 -5.66 -2.25
C GLY A 201 8.23 -6.11 -2.00
N ALA A 202 7.58 -5.51 -0.99
CA ALA A 202 6.24 -5.91 -0.61
C ALA A 202 5.24 -5.63 -1.72
N LYS A 203 4.38 -6.62 -2.01
CA LYS A 203 3.31 -6.53 -3.00
C LYS A 203 2.00 -6.07 -2.38
N TRP A 204 1.89 -6.13 -1.07
CA TRP A 204 0.77 -5.63 -0.29
C TRP A 204 1.24 -5.19 1.10
N PHE A 205 0.51 -4.28 1.69
CA PHE A 205 0.73 -3.89 3.08
C PHE A 205 -0.58 -3.51 3.76
N VAL A 206 -0.57 -3.61 5.08
CA VAL A 206 -1.65 -3.14 5.95
C VAL A 206 -1.10 -2.13 6.94
N VAL A 207 -1.86 -1.09 7.20
CA VAL A 207 -1.60 -0.15 8.30
C VAL A 207 -2.74 -0.26 9.29
N ASP A 208 -2.45 -0.82 10.46
CA ASP A 208 -3.45 -0.97 11.52
C ASP A 208 -3.48 0.28 12.37
N GLN A 209 -4.37 1.11 12.00
CA GLN A 209 -4.87 2.45 12.29
C GLN A 209 -4.13 3.60 11.60
N LEU A 210 -4.73 4.04 10.50
CA LEU A 210 -4.29 5.24 9.76
C LEU A 210 -4.25 6.51 10.64
N ARG A 211 -5.15 6.64 11.61
CA ARG A 211 -5.19 7.81 12.52
C ARG A 211 -3.93 7.99 13.37
N ASN A 212 -3.16 6.92 13.58
CA ASN A 212 -1.94 6.95 14.37
C ASN A 212 -0.70 7.29 13.52
N LEU A 213 -0.89 7.53 12.22
CA LEU A 213 0.18 8.03 11.36
C LEU A 213 0.39 9.52 11.57
N ASN A 214 1.65 9.92 11.65
CA ASN A 214 2.04 11.32 11.61
C ASN A 214 2.07 11.78 10.15
N ILE A 215 0.95 12.34 9.69
CA ILE A 215 0.83 12.88 8.34
C ILE A 215 1.23 14.35 8.40
N PRO A 216 2.26 14.80 7.65
CA PRO A 216 2.63 16.19 7.57
C PRO A 216 1.42 17.02 7.13
N LYS A 217 1.14 18.11 7.87
CA LYS A 217 0.07 19.05 7.47
C LYS A 217 0.47 19.69 6.15
N VAL A 218 -0.29 19.45 5.11
CA VAL A 218 -0.18 20.19 3.86
C VAL A 218 -0.99 21.47 4.06
N ASP A 219 -0.28 22.61 4.13
CA ASP A 219 -0.80 23.97 4.10
C ASP A 219 -2.19 24.19 4.73
N GLY A 220 -2.22 24.45 6.02
CA GLY A 220 -3.30 25.15 6.72
C GLY A 220 -4.68 24.48 6.76
N ARG A 221 -4.90 23.35 6.12
CA ARG A 221 -6.17 22.61 6.19
C ARG A 221 -6.10 21.55 7.28
N THR A 222 -6.65 21.88 8.42
CA THR A 222 -6.95 20.93 9.48
C THR A 222 -7.97 19.93 8.92
N GLN A 223 -7.59 18.66 8.79
CA GLN A 223 -8.61 17.61 8.65
C GLN A 223 -9.36 17.54 9.99
N GLN A 224 -10.61 17.95 9.98
CA GLN A 224 -11.58 17.70 11.03
C GLN A 224 -12.15 16.29 10.88
#